data_51bbf0e1abdf8af69013fbabd24e255f
#
_entry.id   51bbf0e1abdf8af69013fbabd24e255f
#
_cell.length_a   1.000
_cell.length_b   1.000
_cell.length_c   1.000
_cell.angle_alpha   90.00
_cell.angle_beta   90.00
_cell.angle_gamma   90.00
#
_symmetry.space_group_name_H-M   'P 1'
#
loop_
_entity.id
_entity.type
_entity.pdbx_description
1 polymer ?
#
loop_
_entity_poly.entity_id
_entity_poly.type
_entity_poly.pdbx_seq_one_letter_code
_entity_poly.pdbx_strand_id
1 'polypeptide(L)'
;SRHLDDKASVAMILDLLERIKNEQIKLPHTIQFYISNNEEIGYGANASISNKIVEFIAFDMGALGEGQSSDEYTVSICAKDASGPYHKELKTHLVNLCKFNHIPYKIDIYPYYTSDASAALKAGADIKHGLFGAGIESSHALERTHIDSIHAAQNLLYAYCLSSIN
;
A
#
# COMPACT_ATOMS: atom_id res chain seq x y z
N SER A 1 -7.90 -16.47 7.43
CA SER A 1 -7.83 -16.83 6.00
C SER A 1 -6.39 -17.17 5.62
N ARG A 2 -6.19 -17.65 4.41
CA ARG A 2 -4.90 -17.70 3.76
C ARG A 2 -4.89 -16.64 2.66
N HIS A 3 -3.72 -16.12 2.35
CA HIS A 3 -3.53 -15.17 1.22
C HIS A 3 -4.30 -13.85 1.40
N LEU A 4 -4.50 -13.37 2.64
CA LEU A 4 -4.81 -11.96 2.87
C LEU A 4 -3.65 -11.08 2.37
N ASP A 5 -2.47 -11.60 2.50
CA ASP A 5 -1.24 -11.16 1.88
C ASP A 5 -1.09 -11.88 0.52
N ASP A 6 -1.36 -11.23 -0.68
CA ASP A 6 -2.00 -9.92 -0.63
C ASP A 6 -3.27 -9.86 -1.50
N LYS A 7 -4.10 -10.89 -1.44
CA LYS A 7 -5.41 -10.87 -2.12
C LYS A 7 -6.40 -9.90 -1.51
N ALA A 8 -6.18 -9.48 -0.26
CA ALA A 8 -7.01 -8.45 0.36
C ALA A 8 -6.86 -7.12 -0.38
N SER A 9 -5.63 -6.68 -0.68
CA SER A 9 -5.40 -5.45 -1.45
C SER A 9 -5.92 -5.56 -2.88
N VAL A 10 -5.78 -6.72 -3.53
CA VAL A 10 -6.39 -6.96 -4.85
C VAL A 10 -7.91 -6.79 -4.80
N ALA A 11 -8.58 -7.34 -3.78
CA ALA A 11 -10.03 -7.19 -3.62
C ALA A 11 -10.43 -5.72 -3.41
N MET A 12 -9.68 -4.97 -2.60
CA MET A 12 -9.92 -3.54 -2.37
C MET A 12 -9.69 -2.71 -3.65
N ILE A 13 -8.70 -3.05 -4.46
CA ILE A 13 -8.48 -2.40 -5.77
C ILE A 13 -9.65 -2.67 -6.72
N LEU A 14 -10.16 -3.90 -6.77
CA LEU A 14 -11.29 -4.25 -7.62
C LEU A 14 -12.57 -3.52 -7.21
N ASP A 15 -12.84 -3.42 -5.90
CA ASP A 15 -13.96 -2.63 -5.37
C ASP A 15 -13.82 -1.14 -5.74
N LEU A 16 -12.63 -0.56 -5.60
CA LEU A 16 -12.36 0.81 -6.02
C LEU A 16 -12.62 1.02 -7.52
N LEU A 17 -12.17 0.11 -8.38
CA LEU A 17 -12.39 0.18 -9.82
C LEU A 17 -13.87 0.09 -10.18
N GLU A 18 -14.61 -0.79 -9.53
CA GLU A 18 -16.07 -0.90 -9.68
C GLU A 18 -16.76 0.39 -9.27
N ARG A 19 -16.37 0.96 -8.15
CA ARG A 19 -16.89 2.22 -7.65
C ARG A 19 -16.59 3.40 -8.60
N ILE A 20 -15.36 3.53 -9.06
CA ILE A 20 -14.96 4.56 -10.05
C ILE A 20 -15.85 4.48 -11.30
N LYS A 21 -16.08 3.26 -11.80
CA LYS A 21 -16.91 3.03 -12.98
C LYS A 21 -18.38 3.37 -12.73
N ASN A 22 -18.96 2.88 -11.64
CA ASN A 22 -20.41 3.01 -11.37
C ASN A 22 -20.78 4.45 -10.99
N GLU A 23 -19.95 5.14 -10.24
CA GLU A 23 -20.15 6.53 -9.81
C GLU A 23 -19.57 7.55 -10.82
N GLN A 24 -18.97 7.09 -11.92
CA GLN A 24 -18.34 7.93 -12.97
C GLN A 24 -17.32 8.93 -12.40
N ILE A 25 -16.53 8.50 -11.43
CA ILE A 25 -15.57 9.34 -10.74
C ILE A 25 -14.45 9.74 -11.69
N LYS A 26 -14.18 11.05 -11.78
CA LYS A 26 -13.04 11.58 -12.52
C LYS A 26 -11.81 11.60 -11.61
N LEU A 27 -10.82 10.80 -11.95
CA LEU A 27 -9.52 10.82 -11.27
C LEU A 27 -8.71 12.06 -11.72
N PRO A 28 -8.00 12.72 -10.78
CA PRO A 28 -7.19 13.90 -11.09
C PRO A 28 -5.94 13.56 -11.92
N HIS A 29 -5.52 12.28 -11.89
CA HIS A 29 -4.33 11.78 -12.58
C HIS A 29 -4.60 10.46 -13.27
N THR A 30 -3.72 10.08 -14.19
CA THR A 30 -3.68 8.70 -14.72
C THR A 30 -3.14 7.79 -13.65
N ILE A 31 -3.89 6.77 -13.28
CA ILE A 31 -3.51 5.75 -12.32
C ILE A 31 -3.38 4.41 -13.04
N GLN A 32 -2.29 3.72 -12.79
CA GLN A 32 -2.07 2.36 -13.27
C GLN A 32 -2.17 1.42 -12.06
N PHE A 33 -3.12 0.50 -12.10
CA PHE A 33 -3.17 -0.60 -11.16
C PHE A 33 -2.36 -1.77 -11.73
N TYR A 34 -1.38 -2.21 -10.96
CA TYR A 34 -0.46 -3.27 -11.35
C TYR A 34 -0.56 -4.42 -10.35
N ILE A 35 -0.96 -5.59 -10.83
CA ILE A 35 -1.02 -6.82 -10.04
C ILE A 35 0.16 -7.67 -10.48
N SER A 36 1.17 -7.79 -9.63
CA SER A 36 2.41 -8.50 -9.93
C SER A 36 2.28 -10.00 -9.66
N ASN A 37 3.13 -10.78 -10.31
CA ASN A 37 3.16 -12.23 -10.14
C ASN A 37 4.26 -12.73 -9.20
N ASN A 38 5.33 -11.96 -9.01
CA ASN A 38 6.54 -12.42 -8.35
C ASN A 38 6.88 -11.56 -7.12
N GLU A 39 5.89 -10.89 -6.51
CA GLU A 39 6.10 -10.05 -5.34
C GLU A 39 6.71 -10.84 -4.19
N GLU A 40 6.13 -12.01 -3.86
CA GLU A 40 6.49 -12.90 -2.74
C GLU A 40 7.93 -13.45 -2.79
N ILE A 41 8.60 -13.25 -3.91
CA ILE A 41 10.01 -13.62 -4.08
C ILE A 41 10.89 -12.42 -4.43
N GLY A 42 10.36 -11.18 -4.27
CA GLY A 42 11.08 -9.92 -4.40
C GLY A 42 11.32 -9.43 -5.83
N TYR A 43 10.55 -9.90 -6.82
CA TYR A 43 10.75 -9.56 -8.24
C TYR A 43 9.51 -8.98 -8.93
N GLY A 44 8.46 -8.64 -8.20
CA GLY A 44 7.17 -8.25 -8.79
C GLY A 44 7.24 -6.99 -9.66
N ALA A 45 7.95 -5.97 -9.23
CA ALA A 45 8.05 -4.69 -9.93
C ALA A 45 9.42 -4.43 -10.57
N ASN A 46 10.17 -5.46 -10.88
CA ASN A 46 11.49 -5.34 -11.51
C ASN A 46 11.43 -4.94 -12.99
N ALA A 47 10.26 -5.04 -13.62
CA ALA A 47 10.03 -4.71 -15.01
C ALA A 47 8.63 -4.13 -15.21
N SER A 48 8.35 -3.64 -16.41
CA SER A 48 7.05 -3.15 -16.83
C SER A 48 6.58 -1.85 -16.14
N ILE A 49 7.44 -1.18 -15.36
CA ILE A 49 7.17 0.14 -14.81
C ILE A 49 7.46 1.17 -15.90
N SER A 50 6.41 1.92 -16.29
CA SER A 50 6.57 2.98 -17.28
C SER A 50 7.42 4.12 -16.74
N ASN A 51 8.28 4.70 -17.59
CA ASN A 51 9.06 5.91 -17.27
C ASN A 51 8.20 7.18 -17.08
N LYS A 52 6.89 7.08 -17.28
CA LYS A 52 5.92 8.15 -17.00
C LYS A 52 5.36 8.08 -15.58
N ILE A 53 5.63 7.00 -14.85
CA ILE A 53 5.21 6.85 -13.45
C ILE A 53 6.12 7.72 -12.59
N VAL A 54 5.55 8.57 -11.76
CA VAL A 54 6.26 9.47 -10.85
C VAL A 54 6.15 9.04 -9.40
N GLU A 55 5.06 8.33 -9.06
CA GLU A 55 4.83 7.75 -7.74
C GLU A 55 4.43 6.29 -7.88
N PHE A 56 4.95 5.45 -7.00
CA PHE A 56 4.63 4.03 -6.91
C PHE A 56 4.26 3.69 -5.47
N ILE A 57 3.04 3.24 -5.27
CA ILE A 57 2.58 2.73 -3.98
C ILE A 57 2.49 1.20 -4.06
N ALA A 58 3.21 0.51 -3.21
CA ALA A 58 2.89 -0.86 -2.87
C ALA A 58 1.67 -0.83 -1.95
N PHE A 59 0.55 -1.32 -2.43
CA PHE A 59 -0.64 -1.52 -1.63
C PHE A 59 -0.59 -2.95 -1.11
N ASP A 60 0.13 -3.12 -0.02
CA ASP A 60 0.58 -4.38 0.55
C ASP A 60 0.27 -4.40 2.05
N MET A 61 0.42 -5.53 2.71
CA MET A 61 0.05 -5.67 4.12
C MET A 61 0.98 -4.90 5.06
N GLY A 62 0.46 -4.53 6.23
CA GLY A 62 1.24 -4.11 7.39
C GLY A 62 1.51 -5.30 8.30
N ALA A 63 2.77 -5.61 8.55
CA ALA A 63 3.15 -6.72 9.43
C ALA A 63 2.83 -6.40 10.88
N LEU A 64 2.08 -7.29 11.53
CA LEU A 64 1.80 -7.23 12.97
C LEU A 64 2.75 -8.13 13.74
N GLY A 65 3.09 -7.74 14.95
CA GLY A 65 3.95 -8.53 15.83
C GLY A 65 4.51 -7.75 17.00
N GLU A 66 5.27 -8.43 17.82
CA GLU A 66 5.94 -7.82 18.96
C GLU A 66 6.90 -6.72 18.50
N GLY A 67 6.80 -5.54 19.13
CA GLY A 67 7.61 -4.36 18.78
C GLY A 67 7.10 -3.55 17.60
N GLN A 68 6.04 -3.98 16.90
CA GLN A 68 5.38 -3.22 15.84
C GLN A 68 4.33 -2.24 16.43
N SER A 69 4.16 -1.11 15.77
CA SER A 69 3.12 -0.11 16.12
C SER A 69 1.78 -0.42 15.48
N SER A 70 1.80 -1.14 14.36
CA SER A 70 0.61 -1.52 13.59
C SER A 70 -0.26 -2.51 14.35
N ASP A 71 -1.55 -2.43 14.11
CA ASP A 71 -2.58 -3.30 14.68
C ASP A 71 -3.58 -3.74 13.61
N GLU A 72 -4.47 -4.67 13.96
CA GLU A 72 -5.50 -5.19 13.07
C GLU A 72 -6.70 -4.26 12.86
N TYR A 73 -6.70 -3.06 13.42
CA TYR A 73 -7.84 -2.11 13.35
C TYR A 73 -7.56 -0.87 12.51
N THR A 74 -6.30 -0.62 12.19
CA THR A 74 -5.85 0.59 11.50
C THR A 74 -5.19 0.27 10.17
N VAL A 75 -5.09 1.26 9.27
CA VAL A 75 -4.19 1.15 8.13
C VAL A 75 -2.75 1.38 8.58
N SER A 76 -1.85 0.53 8.14
CA SER A 76 -0.42 0.66 8.38
C SER A 76 0.24 1.43 7.24
N ILE A 77 1.03 2.47 7.57
CA ILE A 77 1.83 3.24 6.63
C ILE A 77 3.29 2.97 6.94
N CYS A 78 4.01 2.39 6.01
CA CYS A 78 5.41 2.05 6.20
C CYS A 78 6.32 3.27 6.07
N ALA A 79 7.16 3.51 7.09
CA ALA A 79 8.18 4.55 7.06
C ALA A 79 9.51 4.05 6.50
N LYS A 80 9.80 2.77 6.71
CA LYS A 80 11.03 2.10 6.30
C LYS A 80 10.81 0.59 6.28
N ASP A 81 11.34 -0.07 5.27
CA ASP A 81 11.45 -1.52 5.21
C ASP A 81 12.93 -1.99 5.32
N ALA A 82 13.19 -3.27 5.10
CA ALA A 82 14.55 -3.84 5.14
C ALA A 82 15.47 -3.25 4.05
N SER A 83 14.94 -2.69 2.98
CA SER A 83 15.72 -2.10 1.89
C SER A 83 16.10 -0.63 2.14
N GLY A 84 15.37 0.07 3.02
CA GLY A 84 15.63 1.48 3.32
C GLY A 84 14.37 2.29 3.62
N PRO A 85 14.51 3.62 3.78
CA PRO A 85 13.38 4.50 4.05
C PRO A 85 12.54 4.73 2.80
N TYR A 86 11.23 4.80 2.97
CA TYR A 86 10.28 5.25 1.95
C TYR A 86 10.33 6.77 1.74
N HIS A 87 9.83 7.24 0.59
CA HIS A 87 9.90 8.65 0.23
C HIS A 87 9.14 9.52 1.24
N LYS A 88 9.87 10.45 1.87
CA LYS A 88 9.35 11.25 3.00
C LYS A 88 8.09 12.05 2.68
N GLU A 89 8.09 12.74 1.53
CA GLU A 89 6.94 13.58 1.14
C GLU A 89 5.71 12.73 0.87
N LEU A 90 5.87 11.63 0.13
CA LEU A 90 4.76 10.71 -0.17
C LEU A 90 4.18 10.10 1.11
N LYS A 91 5.04 9.61 2.02
CA LYS A 91 4.59 9.14 3.34
C LYS A 91 3.83 10.24 4.11
N THR A 92 4.35 11.47 4.11
CA THR A 92 3.71 12.60 4.79
C THR A 92 2.35 12.91 4.16
N HIS A 93 2.23 12.83 2.84
CA HIS A 93 0.97 12.99 2.13
C HIS A 93 -0.05 11.94 2.57
N LEU A 94 0.30 10.65 2.61
CA LEU A 94 -0.57 9.57 3.10
C LEU A 94 -1.05 9.83 4.52
N VAL A 95 -0.15 10.24 5.42
CA VAL A 95 -0.50 10.60 6.80
C VAL A 95 -1.48 11.79 6.86
N ASN A 96 -1.28 12.80 6.02
CA ASN A 96 -2.17 13.96 5.96
C ASN A 96 -3.56 13.57 5.43
N LEU A 97 -3.64 12.68 4.45
CA LEU A 97 -4.90 12.13 3.96
C LEU A 97 -5.65 11.39 5.08
N CYS A 98 -4.95 10.58 5.88
CA CYS A 98 -5.56 9.90 7.02
C CYS A 98 -6.11 10.92 8.04
N LYS A 99 -5.33 11.95 8.38
CA LYS A 99 -5.77 13.00 9.32
C LYS A 99 -6.99 13.76 8.81
N PHE A 100 -6.95 14.18 7.54
CA PHE A 100 -8.02 14.97 6.93
C PHE A 100 -9.34 14.18 6.83
N ASN A 101 -9.25 12.89 6.49
CA ASN A 101 -10.41 12.02 6.31
C ASN A 101 -10.78 11.21 7.56
N HIS A 102 -10.14 11.48 8.70
CA HIS A 102 -10.35 10.75 9.96
C HIS A 102 -10.17 9.23 9.85
N ILE A 103 -9.22 8.80 9.02
CA ILE A 103 -8.89 7.39 8.83
C ILE A 103 -7.95 6.94 9.95
N PRO A 104 -8.27 5.88 10.71
CA PRO A 104 -7.36 5.33 11.71
C PRO A 104 -6.11 4.77 11.07
N TYR A 105 -4.92 5.20 11.53
CA TYR A 105 -3.64 4.79 10.96
C TYR A 105 -2.55 4.61 11.99
N LYS A 106 -1.56 3.81 11.65
CA LYS A 106 -0.27 3.71 12.34
C LYS A 106 0.87 3.93 11.34
N ILE A 107 2.00 4.41 11.86
CA ILE A 107 3.26 4.47 11.11
C ILE A 107 4.17 3.43 11.69
N ASP A 108 4.78 2.62 10.82
CA ASP A 108 5.59 1.50 11.27
C ASP A 108 6.86 1.29 10.44
N ILE A 109 7.71 0.38 10.89
CA ILE A 109 8.97 -0.04 10.27
C ILE A 109 8.97 -1.56 10.17
N TYR A 110 9.31 -2.08 8.98
CA TYR A 110 9.38 -3.53 8.74
C TYR A 110 10.84 -3.98 8.50
N PRO A 111 11.58 -4.39 9.54
CA PRO A 111 13.00 -4.67 9.40
C PRO A 111 13.32 -5.94 8.60
N TYR A 112 12.34 -6.81 8.36
CA TYR A 112 12.52 -8.12 7.74
C TYR A 112 11.80 -8.28 6.39
N TYR A 113 11.03 -7.29 5.97
CA TYR A 113 10.22 -7.33 4.75
C TYR A 113 10.68 -6.26 3.77
N THR A 114 10.39 -6.49 2.50
CA THR A 114 10.52 -5.53 1.41
C THR A 114 9.20 -5.53 0.63
N SER A 115 9.06 -4.66 -0.35
CA SER A 115 7.87 -4.60 -1.19
C SER A 115 8.22 -4.41 -2.66
N ASP A 116 7.24 -4.54 -3.53
CA ASP A 116 7.37 -4.21 -4.94
C ASP A 116 7.83 -2.77 -5.19
N ALA A 117 7.47 -1.82 -4.32
CA ALA A 117 7.94 -0.44 -4.44
C ALA A 117 9.47 -0.34 -4.25
N SER A 118 10.01 -1.10 -3.30
CA SER A 118 11.46 -1.22 -3.09
C SER A 118 12.14 -1.99 -4.21
N ALA A 119 11.50 -3.01 -4.75
CA ALA A 119 11.98 -3.79 -5.89
C ALA A 119 12.11 -2.91 -7.15
N ALA A 120 11.12 -2.04 -7.41
CA ALA A 120 11.16 -1.09 -8.53
C ALA A 120 12.36 -0.14 -8.46
N LEU A 121 12.67 0.41 -7.28
CA LEU A 121 13.85 1.26 -7.09
C LEU A 121 15.15 0.50 -7.35
N LYS A 122 15.27 -0.72 -6.82
CA LYS A 122 16.45 -1.59 -7.04
C LYS A 122 16.63 -1.92 -8.52
N ALA A 123 15.54 -1.99 -9.27
CA ALA A 123 15.57 -2.21 -10.72
C ALA A 123 15.89 -0.94 -11.54
N GLY A 124 16.04 0.22 -10.87
CA GLY A 124 16.47 1.48 -11.50
C GLY A 124 15.34 2.45 -11.82
N ALA A 125 14.13 2.24 -11.30
CA ALA A 125 13.05 3.22 -11.46
C ALA A 125 13.32 4.48 -10.63
N ASP A 126 13.23 5.66 -11.26
CA ASP A 126 13.36 6.96 -10.59
C ASP A 126 11.96 7.48 -10.22
N ILE A 127 11.46 7.05 -9.05
CA ILE A 127 10.10 7.28 -8.59
C ILE A 127 10.06 7.61 -7.10
N LYS A 128 9.06 8.37 -6.68
CA LYS A 128 8.68 8.46 -5.26
C LYS A 128 7.96 7.18 -4.88
N HIS A 129 8.48 6.43 -3.92
CA HIS A 129 7.90 5.15 -3.53
C HIS A 129 7.29 5.17 -2.14
N GLY A 130 6.21 4.45 -1.95
CA GLY A 130 5.48 4.34 -0.68
C GLY A 130 4.92 2.94 -0.48
N LEU A 131 4.50 2.66 0.76
CA LEU A 131 3.79 1.44 1.11
C LEU A 131 2.76 1.74 2.19
N PHE A 132 1.55 1.23 2.00
CA PHE A 132 0.53 1.14 3.05
C PHE A 132 -0.42 -0.03 2.77
N GLY A 133 -1.10 -0.48 3.80
CA GLY A 133 -2.15 -1.49 3.67
C GLY A 133 -2.75 -1.92 5.00
N ALA A 134 -3.56 -2.98 4.97
CA ALA A 134 -4.19 -3.50 6.17
C ALA A 134 -3.18 -4.18 7.09
N GLY A 135 -3.37 -4.05 8.40
CA GLY A 135 -2.59 -4.79 9.38
C GLY A 135 -2.96 -6.27 9.36
N ILE A 136 -2.00 -7.12 9.04
CA ILE A 136 -2.20 -8.57 8.92
C ILE A 136 -1.22 -9.29 9.85
N GLU A 137 -1.78 -10.17 10.69
CA GLU A 137 -1.01 -11.06 11.54
C GLU A 137 -0.70 -12.37 10.80
N SER A 138 0.47 -12.93 11.09
CA SER A 138 0.90 -14.25 10.59
C SER A 138 0.95 -14.33 9.06
N SER A 139 1.45 -13.28 8.39
CA SER A 139 1.73 -13.30 6.96
C SER A 139 2.55 -14.54 6.58
N HIS A 140 2.28 -15.11 5.41
CA HIS A 140 2.82 -16.38 4.91
C HIS A 140 2.38 -17.63 5.68
N ALA A 141 1.37 -17.51 6.58
CA ALA A 141 0.81 -18.63 7.34
C ALA A 141 -0.73 -18.60 7.34
N LEU A 142 -1.39 -18.89 8.44
CA LEU A 142 -2.84 -18.69 8.60
C LEU A 142 -3.09 -17.26 9.09
N GLU A 143 -3.35 -16.38 8.17
CA GLU A 143 -3.42 -14.96 8.38
C GLU A 143 -4.71 -14.50 9.05
N ARG A 144 -4.60 -13.42 9.80
CA ARG A 144 -5.70 -12.79 10.51
C ARG A 144 -5.62 -11.26 10.38
N THR A 145 -6.77 -10.64 10.22
CA THR A 145 -6.97 -9.19 10.33
C THR A 145 -8.38 -8.88 10.82
N HIS A 146 -8.68 -7.65 11.12
CA HIS A 146 -10.02 -7.16 11.43
C HIS A 146 -10.58 -6.37 10.24
N ILE A 147 -11.90 -6.38 10.09
CA ILE A 147 -12.58 -5.65 9.00
C ILE A 147 -12.31 -4.13 9.05
N ASP A 148 -12.09 -3.57 10.23
CA ASP A 148 -11.80 -2.15 10.40
C ASP A 148 -10.48 -1.76 9.73
N SER A 149 -9.45 -2.62 9.79
CA SER A 149 -8.19 -2.38 9.09
C SER A 149 -8.36 -2.43 7.57
N ILE A 150 -9.16 -3.36 7.06
CA ILE A 150 -9.52 -3.43 5.63
C ILE A 150 -10.23 -2.13 5.22
N HIS A 151 -11.23 -1.68 5.97
CA HIS A 151 -11.92 -0.42 5.67
C HIS A 151 -10.99 0.79 5.75
N ALA A 152 -10.10 0.85 6.74
CA ALA A 152 -9.13 1.94 6.86
C ALA A 152 -8.17 1.98 5.66
N ALA A 153 -7.65 0.82 5.23
CA ALA A 153 -6.78 0.70 4.07
C ALA A 153 -7.50 1.09 2.77
N GLN A 154 -8.73 0.62 2.58
CA GLN A 154 -9.56 0.95 1.43
C GLN A 154 -9.89 2.46 1.37
N ASN A 155 -10.23 3.06 2.50
CA ASN A 155 -10.50 4.50 2.58
C ASN A 155 -9.25 5.34 2.25
N LEU A 156 -8.06 4.89 2.70
CA LEU A 156 -6.82 5.57 2.34
C LEU A 156 -6.50 5.41 0.86
N LEU A 157 -6.69 4.23 0.28
CA LEU A 157 -6.53 4.00 -1.16
C LEU A 157 -7.43 4.94 -1.97
N TYR A 158 -8.71 5.04 -1.58
CA TYR A 158 -9.67 5.93 -2.23
C TYR A 158 -9.25 7.40 -2.09
N ALA A 159 -8.90 7.84 -0.89
CA ALA A 159 -8.46 9.21 -0.64
C ALA A 159 -7.19 9.56 -1.43
N TYR A 160 -6.24 8.62 -1.53
CA TYR A 160 -5.01 8.80 -2.31
C TYR A 160 -5.30 8.93 -3.80
N CYS A 161 -6.12 8.05 -4.37
CA CYS A 161 -6.47 8.10 -5.79
C CYS A 161 -7.21 9.39 -6.20
N LEU A 162 -7.91 10.03 -5.27
CA LEU A 162 -8.60 11.31 -5.50
C LEU A 162 -7.76 12.53 -5.12
N SER A 163 -6.61 12.36 -4.52
CA SER A 163 -5.74 13.47 -4.11
C SER A 163 -4.94 14.02 -5.29
N SER A 164 -4.51 15.28 -5.17
CA SER A 164 -3.56 15.86 -6.12
C SER A 164 -2.15 15.39 -5.78
N ILE A 165 -1.39 15.01 -6.80
CA ILE A 165 0.07 14.79 -6.69
C ILE A 165 0.73 16.17 -6.62
N ASN A 166 1.50 16.42 -5.58
CA ASN A 166 2.24 17.67 -5.38
C ASN A 166 3.67 17.56 -5.91
#